data_f3615011430e35a7fda166368b17bb8d
#
_entry.id   f3615011430e35a7fda166368b17bb8d
#
_cell.length_a   1.000
_cell.length_b   1.000
_cell.length_c   1.000
_cell.angle_alpha   90.00
_cell.angle_beta   90.00
_cell.angle_gamma   90.00
#
_symmetry.space_group_name_H-M   'P 1'
#
loop_
_entity.id
_entity.type
_entity.pdbx_description
1 polymer ?
#
loop_
_entity_poly.entity_id
_entity_poly.type
_entity_poly.pdbx_seq_one_letter_code
_entity_poly.pdbx_strand_id
1 'polypeptide(L)'
;DVYKRQIATSGPGALNLITAIATAYMDSVPMVVITGQVNSDQIGRDVFQEADITGSAEPFVKHSYLLKRPEDTAEVFKRAFYIAGTGRRGPVLIDVPFDVQKAEIDFEYPETVDIRSYRPSSTGNGNQIKRAAAAIAESKKPLILAGGGLFTGDAAALMRDFAEKTDIPVVST
;
A
#
# COMPACT_ATOMS: atom_id res chain seq x y z
N ASP A 1 12.02 -5.11 6.48
CA ASP A 1 10.74 -4.53 6.08
C ASP A 1 10.59 -3.16 6.72
N VAL A 2 10.93 -2.10 5.98
CA VAL A 2 10.77 -0.73 6.50
C VAL A 2 9.43 -0.22 6.03
N TYR A 3 8.42 -0.33 6.87
CA TYR A 3 7.16 0.36 6.64
C TYR A 3 7.29 1.80 7.15
N LYS A 4 7.04 2.76 6.25
CA LYS A 4 6.90 4.15 6.67
C LYS A 4 5.54 4.31 7.37
N ARG A 5 5.55 4.93 8.54
CA ARG A 5 4.35 5.28 9.32
C ARG A 5 4.32 6.80 9.45
N GLN A 6 3.18 7.38 9.17
CA GLN A 6 2.97 8.82 9.31
C GLN A 6 1.75 9.03 10.17
N ILE A 7 1.84 9.95 11.12
CA ILE A 7 0.73 10.34 11.99
C ILE A 7 0.59 11.85 11.91
N ALA A 8 -0.61 12.33 11.65
CA ALA A 8 -0.93 13.76 11.61
C ALA A 8 -2.27 14.04 12.30
N THR A 9 -2.42 15.28 12.76
CA THR A 9 -3.70 15.76 13.29
C THR A 9 -4.73 15.96 12.17
N SER A 10 -5.99 16.19 12.56
CA SER A 10 -7.11 16.44 11.65
C SER A 10 -6.93 17.71 10.80
N GLY A 11 -7.79 17.90 9.82
CA GLY A 11 -7.87 19.09 8.99
C GLY A 11 -6.58 19.40 8.25
N PRO A 12 -5.99 20.58 8.41
CA PRO A 12 -4.81 20.99 7.64
C PRO A 12 -3.59 20.10 7.89
N GLY A 13 -3.44 19.49 9.09
CA GLY A 13 -2.38 18.52 9.37
C GLY A 13 -2.48 17.29 8.49
N ALA A 14 -3.66 16.72 8.37
CA ALA A 14 -3.94 15.57 7.51
C ALA A 14 -3.77 15.92 6.01
N LEU A 15 -4.32 17.06 5.58
CA LEU A 15 -4.24 17.50 4.18
C LEU A 15 -2.81 17.72 3.71
N ASN A 16 -1.91 18.19 4.57
CA ASN A 16 -0.49 18.34 4.23
C ASN A 16 0.21 17.02 3.87
N LEU A 17 -0.37 15.87 4.22
CA LEU A 17 0.20 14.57 3.86
C LEU A 17 -0.14 14.13 2.43
N ILE A 18 -1.12 14.75 1.76
CA ILE A 18 -1.61 14.31 0.44
C ILE A 18 -0.48 14.24 -0.59
N THR A 19 0.40 15.23 -0.65
CA THR A 19 1.54 15.23 -1.58
C THR A 19 2.47 14.04 -1.32
N ALA A 20 2.78 13.77 -0.05
CA ALA A 20 3.64 12.64 0.32
C ALA A 20 2.96 11.28 0.05
N ILE A 21 1.66 11.18 0.28
CA ILE A 21 0.85 10.01 -0.03
C ILE A 21 0.86 9.74 -1.54
N ALA A 22 0.62 10.77 -2.36
CA ALA A 22 0.62 10.67 -3.81
C ALA A 22 1.99 10.22 -4.35
N THR A 23 3.08 10.80 -3.83
CA THR A 23 4.45 10.37 -4.17
C THR A 23 4.67 8.90 -3.81
N ALA A 24 4.31 8.49 -2.58
CA ALA A 24 4.45 7.10 -2.13
C ALA A 24 3.63 6.13 -2.99
N TYR A 25 2.45 6.54 -3.44
CA TYR A 25 1.61 5.74 -4.33
C TYR A 25 2.26 5.53 -5.70
N MET A 26 2.79 6.60 -6.31
CA MET A 26 3.46 6.54 -7.62
C MET A 26 4.71 5.68 -7.56
N ASP A 27 5.49 5.78 -6.47
CA ASP A 27 6.73 5.02 -6.27
C ASP A 27 6.52 3.62 -5.68
N SER A 28 5.26 3.20 -5.48
CA SER A 28 4.92 1.90 -4.88
C SER A 28 5.55 1.69 -3.49
N VAL A 29 5.67 2.76 -2.69
CA VAL A 29 6.21 2.72 -1.34
C VAL A 29 5.13 2.25 -0.36
N PRO A 30 5.35 1.14 0.38
CA PRO A 30 4.40 0.71 1.41
C PRO A 30 4.39 1.71 2.55
N MET A 31 3.22 2.27 2.85
CA MET A 31 3.04 3.28 3.88
C MET A 31 1.68 3.10 4.55
N VAL A 32 1.63 3.18 5.87
CA VAL A 32 0.39 3.34 6.63
C VAL A 32 0.35 4.75 7.19
N VAL A 33 -0.66 5.50 6.79
CA VAL A 33 -0.91 6.88 7.20
C VAL A 33 -2.05 6.88 8.21
N ILE A 34 -1.82 7.50 9.35
CA ILE A 34 -2.82 7.62 10.42
C ILE A 34 -3.12 9.11 10.58
N THR A 35 -4.37 9.50 10.39
CA THR A 35 -4.84 10.86 10.59
C THR A 35 -5.83 10.93 11.74
N GLY A 36 -5.79 12.01 12.47
CA GLY A 36 -6.87 12.33 13.40
C GLY A 36 -8.07 12.90 12.66
N GLN A 37 -9.24 12.74 13.24
CA GLN A 37 -10.49 13.33 12.76
C GLN A 37 -11.24 13.95 13.95
N VAL A 38 -12.20 14.82 13.67
CA VAL A 38 -13.13 15.35 14.68
C VAL A 38 -13.93 14.21 15.30
N ASN A 39 -14.70 14.46 16.35
CA ASN A 39 -15.57 13.43 16.94
C ASN A 39 -16.53 12.85 15.89
N SER A 40 -16.84 11.57 16.01
CA SER A 40 -17.68 10.84 15.06
C SER A 40 -19.06 11.48 14.84
N ASP A 41 -19.65 12.07 15.87
CA ASP A 41 -20.93 12.77 15.83
C ASP A 41 -20.86 14.15 15.15
N GLN A 42 -19.67 14.68 14.91
CA GLN A 42 -19.41 15.98 14.27
C GLN A 42 -19.07 15.86 12.79
N ILE A 43 -18.72 14.67 12.32
CA ILE A 43 -18.36 14.43 10.91
C ILE A 43 -19.55 14.79 9.99
N GLY A 44 -19.27 15.58 8.96
CA GLY A 44 -20.26 16.07 7.99
C GLY A 44 -21.03 17.31 8.46
N ARG A 45 -20.52 18.02 9.48
CA ARG A 45 -21.16 19.25 10.02
C ARG A 45 -20.34 20.51 9.81
N ASP A 46 -19.28 20.44 9.01
CA ASP A 46 -18.35 21.56 8.70
C ASP A 46 -17.77 22.22 9.98
N VAL A 47 -17.41 21.41 10.96
CA VAL A 47 -16.82 21.90 12.20
C VAL A 47 -15.34 22.25 12.03
N PHE A 48 -14.78 22.98 13.00
CA PHE A 48 -13.39 23.42 12.97
C PHE A 48 -12.42 22.23 12.79
N GLN A 49 -11.53 22.37 11.81
CA GLN A 49 -10.54 21.35 11.39
C GLN A 49 -11.13 20.00 10.92
N GLU A 50 -12.38 19.97 10.56
CA GLU A 50 -12.93 18.85 9.82
C GLU A 50 -12.39 18.88 8.38
N ALA A 51 -11.98 17.73 7.87
CA ALA A 51 -11.64 17.54 6.46
C ALA A 51 -11.96 16.11 6.04
N ASP A 52 -12.54 15.95 4.86
CA ASP A 52 -12.69 14.63 4.24
C ASP A 52 -11.33 14.18 3.67
N ILE A 53 -10.47 13.69 4.56
CA ILE A 53 -9.16 13.20 4.18
C ILE A 53 -9.25 11.86 3.45
N THR A 54 -10.24 11.04 3.76
CA THR A 54 -10.46 9.75 3.08
C THR A 54 -10.81 9.96 1.62
N GLY A 55 -11.75 10.86 1.32
CA GLY A 55 -12.11 11.25 -0.05
C GLY A 55 -10.97 11.96 -0.78
N SER A 56 -10.27 12.87 -0.09
CA SER A 56 -9.13 13.59 -0.68
C SER A 56 -7.95 12.69 -1.05
N ALA A 57 -7.72 11.62 -0.31
CA ALA A 57 -6.64 10.68 -0.54
C ALA A 57 -7.01 9.54 -1.49
N GLU A 58 -8.29 9.31 -1.78
CA GLU A 58 -8.78 8.15 -2.52
C GLU A 58 -8.02 7.85 -3.82
N PRO A 59 -7.67 8.83 -4.68
CA PRO A 59 -6.92 8.57 -5.91
C PRO A 59 -5.49 8.08 -5.69
N PHE A 60 -4.94 8.25 -4.49
CA PHE A 60 -3.53 8.05 -4.18
C PHE A 60 -3.29 7.02 -3.08
N VAL A 61 -4.29 6.24 -2.69
CA VAL A 61 -4.16 5.16 -1.71
C VAL A 61 -4.65 3.84 -2.28
N LYS A 62 -4.14 2.75 -1.77
CA LYS A 62 -4.67 1.42 -2.09
C LYS A 62 -6.01 1.18 -1.41
N HIS A 63 -6.19 1.74 -0.23
CA HIS A 63 -7.42 1.72 0.54
C HIS A 63 -7.40 2.81 1.61
N SER A 64 -8.57 3.29 2.01
CA SER A 64 -8.76 4.20 3.12
C SER A 64 -9.79 3.65 4.10
N TYR A 65 -9.57 3.88 5.38
CA TYR A 65 -10.49 3.53 6.46
C TYR A 65 -10.87 4.78 7.24
N LEU A 66 -12.16 5.01 7.43
CA LEU A 66 -12.65 5.85 8.52
C LEU A 66 -13.04 4.93 9.67
N LEU A 67 -12.28 4.97 10.76
CA LEU A 67 -12.47 4.08 11.90
C LEU A 67 -13.64 4.55 12.76
N LYS A 68 -14.82 3.96 12.56
CA LYS A 68 -16.07 4.38 13.22
C LYS A 68 -16.30 3.74 14.57
N ARG A 69 -15.72 2.58 14.82
CA ARG A 69 -15.91 1.82 16.05
C ARG A 69 -14.56 1.49 16.68
N PRO A 70 -14.36 1.77 17.96
CA PRO A 70 -13.10 1.47 18.64
C PRO A 70 -12.69 -0.01 18.58
N GLU A 71 -13.66 -0.93 18.61
CA GLU A 71 -13.45 -2.37 18.60
C GLU A 71 -12.78 -2.85 17.30
N ASP A 72 -13.01 -2.14 16.19
CA ASP A 72 -12.45 -2.49 14.89
C ASP A 72 -10.96 -2.09 14.74
N THR A 73 -10.40 -1.38 15.73
CA THR A 73 -9.04 -0.83 15.66
C THR A 73 -8.01 -1.88 15.31
N ALA A 74 -7.95 -2.98 16.04
CA ALA A 74 -6.93 -4.02 15.84
C ALA A 74 -7.02 -4.63 14.44
N GLU A 75 -8.24 -4.91 13.98
CA GLU A 75 -8.49 -5.51 12.66
C GLU A 75 -8.16 -4.54 11.53
N VAL A 76 -8.60 -3.28 11.62
CA VAL A 76 -8.32 -2.24 10.62
C VAL A 76 -6.83 -2.02 10.48
N PHE A 77 -6.09 -1.89 11.57
CA PHE A 77 -4.64 -1.74 11.53
C PHE A 77 -3.96 -2.97 10.90
N LYS A 78 -4.35 -4.17 11.30
CA LYS A 78 -3.81 -5.40 10.71
C LYS A 78 -4.02 -5.46 9.20
N ARG A 79 -5.24 -5.15 8.74
CA ARG A 79 -5.59 -5.10 7.32
C ARG A 79 -4.82 -4.01 6.58
N ALA A 80 -4.67 -2.83 7.17
CA ALA A 80 -3.95 -1.71 6.55
C ALA A 80 -2.49 -2.06 6.26
N PHE A 81 -1.77 -2.66 7.23
CA PHE A 81 -0.40 -3.12 7.03
C PHE A 81 -0.32 -4.23 5.98
N TYR A 82 -1.25 -5.16 5.98
CA TYR A 82 -1.31 -6.24 5.00
C TYR A 82 -1.51 -5.68 3.58
N ILE A 83 -2.49 -4.79 3.37
CA ILE A 83 -2.77 -4.19 2.07
C ILE A 83 -1.58 -3.34 1.60
N ALA A 84 -0.98 -2.54 2.48
CA ALA A 84 0.16 -1.69 2.13
C ALA A 84 1.36 -2.51 1.65
N GLY A 85 1.61 -3.67 2.28
CA GLY A 85 2.80 -4.49 2.05
C GLY A 85 2.69 -5.58 0.99
N THR A 86 1.48 -5.87 0.47
CA THR A 86 1.23 -6.98 -0.45
C THR A 86 0.77 -6.51 -1.83
N GLY A 87 0.89 -7.38 -2.84
CA GLY A 87 0.63 -7.04 -4.22
C GLY A 87 1.53 -5.89 -4.71
N ARG A 88 1.03 -4.98 -5.54
CA ARG A 88 1.73 -3.71 -5.75
C ARG A 88 1.68 -2.92 -4.44
N ARG A 89 2.84 -2.72 -3.82
CA ARG A 89 2.96 -1.98 -2.56
C ARG A 89 2.48 -0.53 -2.73
N GLY A 90 2.00 0.08 -1.65
CA GLY A 90 1.51 1.46 -1.71
C GLY A 90 0.88 1.92 -0.39
N PRO A 91 0.48 3.19 -0.28
CA PRO A 91 -0.08 3.76 0.93
C PRO A 91 -1.50 3.25 1.22
N VAL A 92 -1.80 3.15 2.51
CA VAL A 92 -3.14 2.95 3.07
C VAL A 92 -3.37 4.00 4.14
N LEU A 93 -4.54 4.63 4.15
CA LEU A 93 -4.93 5.65 5.11
C LEU A 93 -5.87 5.06 6.17
N ILE A 94 -5.68 5.46 7.42
CA ILE A 94 -6.61 5.21 8.53
C ILE A 94 -6.93 6.55 9.17
N ASP A 95 -8.16 6.99 9.04
CA ASP A 95 -8.67 8.22 9.66
C ASP A 95 -9.40 7.86 10.96
N VAL A 96 -8.93 8.43 12.09
CA VAL A 96 -9.33 8.00 13.42
C VAL A 96 -10.00 9.16 14.16
N PRO A 97 -11.33 9.13 14.35
CA PRO A 97 -12.06 10.14 15.13
C PRO A 97 -11.56 10.24 16.57
N PHE A 98 -11.66 11.46 17.12
CA PHE A 98 -11.10 11.77 18.45
C PHE A 98 -11.76 10.97 19.58
N ASP A 99 -13.07 10.75 19.52
CA ASP A 99 -13.79 9.90 20.46
C ASP A 99 -13.33 8.44 20.40
N VAL A 100 -13.05 7.92 19.20
CA VAL A 100 -12.49 6.57 19.00
C VAL A 100 -11.09 6.46 19.60
N GLN A 101 -10.24 7.51 19.46
CA GLN A 101 -8.89 7.54 20.05
C GLN A 101 -8.90 7.46 21.59
N LYS A 102 -9.97 7.92 22.23
CA LYS A 102 -10.12 7.97 23.70
C LYS A 102 -10.87 6.79 24.29
N ALA A 103 -11.47 5.97 23.44
CA ALA A 103 -12.24 4.83 23.89
C ALA A 103 -11.34 3.74 24.47
N GLU A 104 -11.79 3.11 25.53
CA GLU A 104 -11.19 1.90 26.10
C GLU A 104 -11.80 0.67 25.43
N ILE A 105 -10.97 -0.28 25.04
CA ILE A 105 -11.38 -1.52 24.39
C ILE A 105 -10.68 -2.73 25.01
N ASP A 106 -11.30 -3.88 24.94
CA ASP A 106 -10.63 -5.16 25.17
C ASP A 106 -9.80 -5.48 23.91
N PHE A 107 -8.49 -5.31 24.02
CA PHE A 107 -7.60 -5.43 22.87
C PHE A 107 -7.26 -6.88 22.55
N GLU A 108 -7.68 -7.33 21.37
CA GLU A 108 -7.28 -8.60 20.79
C GLU A 108 -6.72 -8.36 19.38
N TYR A 109 -5.45 -8.72 19.15
CA TYR A 109 -4.83 -8.54 17.84
C TYR A 109 -5.06 -9.76 16.96
N PRO A 110 -5.67 -9.63 15.77
CA PRO A 110 -5.98 -10.77 14.90
C PRO A 110 -4.72 -11.53 14.49
N GLU A 111 -4.72 -12.87 14.56
CA GLU A 111 -3.60 -13.69 14.10
C GLU A 111 -3.43 -13.64 12.58
N THR A 112 -4.54 -13.67 11.85
CA THR A 112 -4.57 -13.73 10.39
C THR A 112 -5.34 -12.56 9.80
N VAL A 113 -5.13 -12.33 8.48
CA VAL A 113 -5.91 -11.36 7.70
C VAL A 113 -6.68 -12.11 6.63
N ASP A 114 -8.00 -12.00 6.64
CA ASP A 114 -8.86 -12.44 5.54
C ASP A 114 -9.64 -11.24 4.98
N ILE A 115 -9.38 -10.88 3.72
CA ILE A 115 -10.10 -9.82 3.02
C ILE A 115 -10.69 -10.45 1.76
N ARG A 116 -12.01 -10.63 1.75
CA ARG A 116 -12.74 -11.33 0.70
C ARG A 116 -12.41 -10.84 -0.71
N SER A 117 -12.25 -9.54 -0.89
CA SER A 117 -12.01 -8.89 -2.20
C SER A 117 -10.54 -8.63 -2.52
N TYR A 118 -9.61 -8.97 -1.62
CA TYR A 118 -8.19 -8.68 -1.78
C TYR A 118 -7.34 -9.93 -1.60
N ARG A 119 -6.99 -10.56 -2.71
CA ARG A 119 -6.14 -11.77 -2.74
C ARG A 119 -5.01 -11.57 -3.76
N PRO A 120 -3.91 -10.92 -3.36
CA PRO A 120 -2.79 -10.69 -4.26
C PRO A 120 -2.15 -12.02 -4.67
N SER A 121 -1.91 -12.19 -5.98
CA SER A 121 -1.20 -13.35 -6.49
C SER A 121 0.29 -13.23 -6.22
N SER A 122 0.89 -14.25 -5.62
CA SER A 122 2.33 -14.35 -5.37
C SER A 122 3.06 -15.26 -6.36
N THR A 123 2.32 -16.01 -7.20
CA THR A 123 2.88 -16.96 -8.14
C THR A 123 2.44 -16.64 -9.56
N GLY A 124 3.37 -16.72 -10.51
CA GLY A 124 3.08 -16.55 -11.93
C GLY A 124 2.36 -17.77 -12.53
N ASN A 125 1.61 -17.56 -13.60
CA ASN A 125 1.00 -18.64 -14.35
C ASN A 125 2.06 -19.42 -15.15
N GLY A 126 2.22 -20.72 -14.86
CA GLY A 126 3.25 -21.57 -15.46
C GLY A 126 3.23 -21.64 -17.00
N ASN A 127 2.03 -21.59 -17.62
CA ASN A 127 1.91 -21.60 -19.06
C ASN A 127 2.36 -20.26 -19.68
N GLN A 128 2.06 -19.14 -19.03
CA GLN A 128 2.54 -17.83 -19.48
C GLN A 128 4.06 -17.71 -19.33
N ILE A 129 4.63 -18.25 -18.26
CA ILE A 129 6.09 -18.29 -18.06
C ILE A 129 6.75 -19.10 -19.19
N LYS A 130 6.22 -20.27 -19.54
CA LYS A 130 6.75 -21.09 -20.65
C LYS A 130 6.68 -20.35 -22.00
N ARG A 131 5.57 -19.66 -22.28
CA ARG A 131 5.41 -18.84 -23.49
C ARG A 131 6.39 -17.68 -23.53
N ALA A 132 6.59 -16.98 -22.40
CA ALA A 132 7.58 -15.91 -22.30
C ALA A 132 9.01 -16.43 -22.55
N ALA A 133 9.37 -17.57 -21.94
CA ALA A 133 10.68 -18.19 -22.16
C ALA A 133 10.91 -18.57 -23.62
N ALA A 134 9.91 -19.14 -24.30
CA ALA A 134 9.99 -19.47 -25.73
C ALA A 134 10.19 -18.20 -26.59
N ALA A 135 9.41 -17.14 -26.32
CA ALA A 135 9.53 -15.89 -27.05
C ALA A 135 10.91 -15.22 -26.86
N ILE A 136 11.49 -15.31 -25.67
CA ILE A 136 12.86 -14.84 -25.41
C ILE A 136 13.87 -15.67 -26.21
N ALA A 137 13.74 -17.00 -26.21
CA ALA A 137 14.65 -17.88 -26.92
C ALA A 137 14.61 -17.70 -28.44
N GLU A 138 13.46 -17.35 -29.01
CA GLU A 138 13.30 -17.10 -30.46
C GLU A 138 13.71 -15.68 -30.87
N SER A 139 13.91 -14.77 -29.93
CA SER A 139 14.21 -13.36 -30.22
C SER A 139 15.65 -13.20 -30.75
N LYS A 140 15.80 -12.34 -31.75
CA LYS A 140 17.13 -12.09 -32.38
C LYS A 140 17.92 -10.97 -31.70
N LYS A 141 17.22 -10.04 -31.03
CA LYS A 141 17.80 -8.87 -30.36
C LYS A 141 17.01 -8.55 -29.09
N PRO A 142 17.06 -9.43 -28.10
CA PRO A 142 16.35 -9.21 -26.85
C PRO A 142 16.96 -8.05 -26.04
N LEU A 143 16.13 -7.32 -25.32
CA LEU A 143 16.52 -6.27 -24.37
C LEU A 143 15.63 -6.40 -23.14
N ILE A 144 16.23 -6.34 -21.95
CA ILE A 144 15.50 -6.31 -20.69
C ILE A 144 15.35 -4.87 -20.23
N LEU A 145 14.10 -4.43 -20.01
CA LEU A 145 13.81 -3.18 -19.33
C LEU A 145 13.43 -3.49 -17.88
N ALA A 146 14.31 -3.15 -16.94
CA ALA A 146 14.18 -3.47 -15.53
C ALA A 146 13.68 -2.26 -14.73
N GLY A 147 12.56 -2.40 -14.06
CA GLY A 147 11.97 -1.36 -13.21
C GLY A 147 12.07 -1.67 -11.71
N GLY A 148 11.60 -0.73 -10.87
CA GLY A 148 11.64 -0.82 -9.40
C GLY A 148 10.95 -2.07 -8.81
N GLY A 149 10.07 -2.72 -9.55
CA GLY A 149 9.44 -3.98 -9.15
C GLY A 149 10.41 -5.12 -8.83
N LEU A 150 11.61 -5.12 -9.41
CA LEU A 150 12.66 -6.09 -9.08
C LEU A 150 13.13 -5.99 -7.62
N PHE A 151 13.23 -4.78 -7.09
CA PHE A 151 13.66 -4.55 -5.71
C PHE A 151 12.53 -4.85 -4.73
N THR A 152 11.30 -4.44 -5.07
CA THR A 152 10.14 -4.69 -4.19
C THR A 152 9.72 -6.16 -4.18
N GLY A 153 10.08 -6.93 -5.20
CA GLY A 153 9.81 -8.36 -5.31
C GLY A 153 11.00 -9.27 -4.93
N ASP A 154 12.10 -8.69 -4.40
CA ASP A 154 13.34 -9.41 -4.06
C ASP A 154 13.94 -10.22 -5.25
N ALA A 155 13.71 -9.75 -6.47
CA ALA A 155 14.09 -10.45 -7.70
C ALA A 155 15.36 -9.91 -8.35
N ALA A 156 16.02 -8.91 -7.77
CA ALA A 156 17.21 -8.27 -8.38
C ALA A 156 18.37 -9.24 -8.60
N ALA A 157 18.64 -10.14 -7.64
CA ALA A 157 19.67 -11.16 -7.77
C ALA A 157 19.34 -12.19 -8.87
N LEU A 158 18.08 -12.62 -8.94
CA LEU A 158 17.62 -13.54 -9.98
C LEU A 158 17.67 -12.92 -11.37
N MET A 159 17.36 -11.64 -11.49
CA MET A 159 17.46 -10.91 -12.75
C MET A 159 18.91 -10.78 -13.21
N ARG A 160 19.84 -10.50 -12.30
CA ARG A 160 21.27 -10.46 -12.62
C ARG A 160 21.77 -11.81 -13.14
N ASP A 161 21.47 -12.88 -12.41
CA ASP A 161 21.84 -14.25 -12.81
C ASP A 161 21.24 -14.64 -14.16
N PHE A 162 20.01 -14.24 -14.44
CA PHE A 162 19.37 -14.45 -15.72
C PHE A 162 20.08 -13.68 -16.86
N ALA A 163 20.37 -12.41 -16.64
CA ALA A 163 21.05 -11.57 -17.63
C ALA A 163 22.47 -12.08 -17.95
N GLU A 164 23.24 -12.48 -16.93
CA GLU A 164 24.57 -13.06 -17.07
C GLU A 164 24.54 -14.39 -17.84
N LYS A 165 23.55 -15.25 -17.58
CA LYS A 165 23.40 -16.55 -18.28
C LYS A 165 22.95 -16.43 -19.73
N THR A 166 22.18 -15.41 -20.04
CA THR A 166 21.58 -15.22 -21.37
C THR A 166 22.32 -14.22 -22.24
N ASP A 167 23.26 -13.46 -21.66
CA ASP A 167 23.98 -12.35 -22.29
C ASP A 167 23.03 -11.28 -22.90
N ILE A 168 21.85 -11.11 -22.30
CA ILE A 168 20.86 -10.13 -22.74
C ILE A 168 21.15 -8.79 -22.05
N PRO A 169 21.30 -7.68 -22.83
CA PRO A 169 21.51 -6.37 -22.25
C PRO A 169 20.33 -5.92 -21.38
N VAL A 170 20.65 -5.24 -20.26
CA VAL A 170 19.67 -4.73 -19.31
C VAL A 170 19.73 -3.22 -19.23
N VAL A 171 18.58 -2.57 -19.32
CA VAL A 171 18.38 -1.13 -19.08
C VAL A 171 17.47 -0.97 -17.88
N SER A 172 17.80 -0.07 -16.97
CA SER A 172 16.96 0.27 -15.81
C SER A 172 16.22 1.58 -16.00
N THR A 173 15.01 1.69 -15.42
CA THR A 173 14.24 2.94 -15.33
C THR A 173 14.59 3.71 -14.07
#